data_a43ed60e0217050bd8ac843adf127852
#
_entry.id   a43ed60e0217050bd8ac843adf127852
#
_cell.length_a   1.000
_cell.length_b   1.000
_cell.length_c   1.000
_cell.angle_alpha   90.00
_cell.angle_beta   90.00
_cell.angle_gamma   90.00
#
_symmetry.space_group_name_H-M   'P 1'
#
loop_
_entity.id
_entity.type
_entity.pdbx_description
1 polymer ?
#
loop_
_entity_poly.entity_id
_entity_poly.type
_entity_poly.pdbx_seq_one_letter_code
_entity_poly.pdbx_strand_id
1 'polypeptide(L)'
;MPRQYPPEFRQRALRLLETIMEASEVSEFEAIRSVATKLSISEESVRRWRRKAQIDAGDLPGTSSSEHAEIRRLKRELAELRRANEILKSASAFFAAELDRPTTK
;
A
#
# COMPACT_ATOMS: atom_id res chain seq x y z
N MET A 1 3.85 1.20 21.43
CA MET A 1 3.21 0.46 20.35
C MET A 1 2.20 1.34 19.63
N PRO A 2 2.36 1.55 18.33
CA PRO A 2 1.32 2.28 17.60
C PRO A 2 0.06 1.43 17.56
N ARG A 3 -1.04 2.04 17.97
CA ARG A 3 -2.33 1.38 17.86
C ARG A 3 -2.79 1.39 16.42
N GLN A 4 -3.28 0.26 15.97
CA GLN A 4 -3.95 0.19 14.69
C GLN A 4 -5.46 0.29 14.94
N TYR A 5 -6.07 1.22 14.23
CA TYR A 5 -7.51 1.44 14.34
C TYR A 5 -8.23 0.78 13.17
N PRO A 6 -9.44 0.25 13.37
CA PRO A 6 -10.22 -0.33 12.28
C PRO A 6 -10.52 0.69 11.19
N PRO A 7 -10.70 0.25 9.94
CA PRO A 7 -11.02 1.17 8.84
C PRO A 7 -12.27 2.01 9.10
N GLU A 8 -13.29 1.44 9.73
CA GLU A 8 -14.52 2.15 10.05
C GLU A 8 -14.29 3.32 11.00
N PHE A 9 -13.41 3.12 11.97
CA PHE A 9 -13.04 4.18 12.92
C PHE A 9 -12.31 5.30 12.21
N ARG A 10 -11.38 4.97 11.32
CA ARG A 10 -10.64 5.97 10.54
C ARG A 10 -11.59 6.78 9.65
N GLN A 11 -12.55 6.12 9.03
CA GLN A 11 -13.55 6.78 8.20
C GLN A 11 -14.42 7.73 9.01
N ARG A 12 -14.80 7.34 10.22
CA ARG A 12 -15.57 8.20 11.13
C ARG A 12 -14.76 9.43 11.51
N ALA A 13 -13.49 9.26 11.82
CA ALA A 13 -12.60 10.36 12.16
C ALA A 13 -12.52 11.36 11.01
N LEU A 14 -12.37 10.88 9.78
CA LEU A 14 -12.27 11.74 8.61
C LEU A 14 -13.60 12.44 8.30
N ARG A 15 -14.72 11.77 8.51
CA ARG A 15 -16.03 12.39 8.35
C ARG A 15 -16.27 13.49 9.38
N LEU A 16 -15.88 13.24 10.62
CA LEU A 16 -15.99 14.25 11.67
C LEU A 16 -15.12 15.46 11.33
N LEU A 17 -13.92 15.22 10.80
CA LEU A 17 -13.01 16.28 10.35
C LEU A 17 -13.66 17.15 9.28
N GLU A 18 -14.22 16.52 8.26
CA GLU A 18 -14.94 17.24 7.20
C GLU A 18 -16.12 18.05 7.74
N THR A 19 -16.90 17.46 8.63
CA THR A 19 -18.03 18.12 9.24
C THR A 19 -17.60 19.36 10.00
N ILE A 20 -16.52 19.26 10.78
CA ILE A 20 -15.99 20.40 11.54
C ILE A 20 -15.49 21.50 10.59
N MET A 21 -14.80 21.11 9.53
CA MET A 21 -14.27 22.07 8.56
C MET A 21 -15.37 22.78 7.77
N GLU A 22 -16.46 22.08 7.48
CA GLU A 22 -17.61 22.66 6.78
C GLU A 22 -18.48 23.55 7.68
N ALA A 23 -18.66 23.12 8.93
CA ALA A 23 -19.54 23.80 9.86
C ALA A 23 -18.91 25.02 10.53
N SER A 24 -17.59 25.10 10.56
CA SER A 24 -16.85 26.15 11.26
C SER A 24 -15.77 26.71 10.35
N GLU A 25 -15.48 28.00 10.51
CA GLU A 25 -14.39 28.66 9.78
C GLU A 25 -13.06 28.47 10.52
N VAL A 26 -12.80 27.25 10.95
CA VAL A 26 -11.54 26.90 11.62
C VAL A 26 -10.52 26.42 10.61
N SER A 27 -9.25 26.60 10.93
CA SER A 27 -8.17 26.09 10.10
C SER A 27 -8.17 24.57 10.15
N GLU A 28 -7.56 23.97 9.15
CA GLU A 28 -7.34 22.52 9.11
C GLU A 28 -6.63 22.03 10.36
N PHE A 29 -5.62 22.78 10.81
CA PHE A 29 -4.85 22.46 12.02
C PHE A 29 -5.75 22.38 13.25
N GLU A 30 -6.63 23.35 13.43
CA GLU A 30 -7.58 23.35 14.54
C GLU A 30 -8.61 22.26 14.46
N ALA A 31 -9.10 21.98 13.25
CA ALA A 31 -10.03 20.89 13.02
C ALA A 31 -9.42 19.54 13.35
N ILE A 32 -8.19 19.30 12.94
CA ILE A 32 -7.46 18.06 13.26
C ILE A 32 -7.26 17.91 14.76
N ARG A 33 -6.89 19.00 15.43
CA ARG A 33 -6.73 19.01 16.89
C ARG A 33 -8.05 18.67 17.58
N SER A 34 -9.15 19.24 17.12
CA SER A 34 -10.48 18.99 17.66
C SER A 34 -10.88 17.51 17.53
N VAL A 35 -10.69 16.93 16.36
CA VAL A 35 -10.99 15.51 16.13
C VAL A 35 -10.11 14.62 17.01
N ALA A 36 -8.83 14.89 17.08
CA ALA A 36 -7.89 14.12 17.90
C ALA A 36 -8.31 14.14 19.37
N THR A 37 -8.70 15.31 19.88
CA THR A 37 -9.15 15.46 21.25
C THR A 37 -10.44 14.72 21.51
N LYS A 38 -11.42 14.86 20.62
CA LYS A 38 -12.73 14.23 20.78
C LYS A 38 -12.67 12.71 20.72
N LEU A 39 -11.80 12.16 19.91
CA LEU A 39 -11.66 10.71 19.73
C LEU A 39 -10.51 10.12 20.55
N SER A 40 -9.81 10.94 21.31
CA SER A 40 -8.66 10.51 22.14
C SER A 40 -7.60 9.79 21.32
N ILE A 41 -7.27 10.34 20.16
CA ILE A 41 -6.23 9.82 19.27
C ILE A 41 -5.21 10.93 19.01
N SER A 42 -4.06 10.57 18.44
CA SER A 42 -3.02 11.56 18.17
C SER A 42 -3.38 12.41 16.95
N GLU A 43 -2.97 13.67 16.98
CA GLU A 43 -3.12 14.56 15.83
C GLU A 43 -2.40 14.02 14.61
N GLU A 44 -1.25 13.40 14.83
CA GLU A 44 -0.46 12.82 13.75
C GLU A 44 -1.19 11.69 13.04
N SER A 45 -1.94 10.85 13.79
CA SER A 45 -2.77 9.80 13.20
C SER A 45 -3.84 10.38 12.28
N VAL A 46 -4.55 11.40 12.75
CA VAL A 46 -5.59 12.07 11.95
C VAL A 46 -4.96 12.68 10.69
N ARG A 47 -3.85 13.36 10.83
CA ARG A 47 -3.14 14.00 9.73
C ARG A 47 -2.68 13.00 8.69
N ARG A 48 -2.17 11.87 9.13
CA ARG A 48 -1.71 10.78 8.27
C ARG A 48 -2.89 10.15 7.51
N TRP A 49 -4.00 9.90 8.19
CA TRP A 49 -5.19 9.32 7.55
C TRP A 49 -5.78 10.26 6.50
N ARG A 50 -5.82 11.55 6.82
CA ARG A 50 -6.30 12.55 5.88
C ARG A 50 -5.42 12.61 4.64
N ARG A 51 -4.11 12.65 4.82
CA ARG A 51 -3.16 12.67 3.70
C ARG A 51 -3.33 11.43 2.81
N LYS A 52 -3.45 10.27 3.42
CA LYS A 52 -3.65 9.03 2.68
C LYS A 52 -4.97 9.05 1.90
N ALA A 53 -6.05 9.53 2.52
CA ALA A 53 -7.34 9.64 1.85
C ALA A 53 -7.27 10.61 0.67
N GLN A 54 -6.55 11.72 0.81
CA GLN A 54 -6.37 12.68 -0.27
C GLN A 54 -5.57 12.08 -1.43
N ILE A 55 -4.54 11.30 -1.14
CA ILE A 55 -3.75 10.61 -2.17
C ILE A 55 -4.63 9.57 -2.88
N ASP A 56 -5.38 8.77 -2.13
CA ASP A 56 -6.25 7.75 -2.70
C ASP A 56 -7.38 8.35 -3.55
N ALA A 57 -7.83 9.55 -3.20
CA ALA A 57 -8.84 10.27 -3.96
C ALA A 57 -8.25 11.01 -5.18
N GLY A 58 -6.93 11.07 -5.32
CA GLY A 58 -6.26 11.76 -6.42
C GLY A 58 -6.06 13.25 -6.18
N ASP A 59 -6.37 13.76 -4.99
CA ASP A 59 -6.24 15.19 -4.67
C ASP A 59 -4.80 15.60 -4.41
N LEU A 60 -3.96 14.66 -4.01
CA LEU A 60 -2.53 14.88 -3.78
C LEU A 60 -1.70 13.87 -4.57
N PRO A 61 -0.51 14.26 -5.04
CA PRO A 61 0.38 13.29 -5.67
C PRO A 61 0.89 12.26 -4.66
N GLY A 62 1.01 11.03 -5.12
CA GLY A 62 1.48 9.93 -4.30
C GLY A 62 0.94 8.62 -4.84
N THR A 63 1.40 7.53 -4.28
CA THR A 63 0.94 6.20 -4.68
C THR A 63 -0.27 5.82 -3.84
N SER A 64 -1.41 5.59 -4.49
CA SER A 64 -2.65 5.20 -3.81
C SER A 64 -2.55 3.79 -3.22
N SER A 65 -3.49 3.46 -2.35
CA SER A 65 -3.57 2.12 -1.75
C SER A 65 -3.78 1.04 -2.81
N SER A 66 -4.61 1.32 -3.82
CA SER A 66 -4.83 0.38 -4.92
C SER A 66 -3.59 0.21 -5.78
N GLU A 67 -2.85 1.28 -6.03
CA GLU A 67 -1.59 1.22 -6.77
C GLU A 67 -0.53 0.43 -6.00
N HIS A 68 -0.45 0.61 -4.68
CA HIS A 68 0.43 -0.18 -3.83
C HIS A 68 0.12 -1.68 -3.92
N ALA A 69 -1.17 -2.03 -3.87
CA ALA A 69 -1.60 -3.42 -4.00
C ALA A 69 -1.21 -3.99 -5.35
N GLU A 70 -1.39 -3.21 -6.42
CA GLU A 70 -1.01 -3.61 -7.77
C GLU A 70 0.50 -3.82 -7.90
N ILE A 71 1.29 -2.91 -7.34
CA ILE A 71 2.74 -3.04 -7.35
C ILE A 71 3.17 -4.33 -6.63
N ARG A 72 2.57 -4.63 -5.48
CA ARG A 72 2.90 -5.87 -4.76
C ARG A 72 2.53 -7.10 -5.58
N ARG A 73 1.39 -7.08 -6.25
CA ARG A 73 0.95 -8.17 -7.11
C ARG A 73 1.93 -8.39 -8.26
N LEU A 74 2.32 -7.31 -8.92
CA LEU A 74 3.24 -7.37 -10.06
C LEU A 74 4.63 -7.85 -9.62
N LYS A 75 5.09 -7.45 -8.45
CA LYS A 75 6.37 -7.92 -7.92
C LYS A 75 6.34 -9.43 -7.65
N ARG A 76 5.22 -9.95 -7.13
CA ARG A 76 5.08 -11.39 -6.91
C ARG A 76 5.09 -12.15 -8.23
N GLU A 77 4.34 -11.66 -9.23
CA GLU A 77 4.30 -12.28 -10.55
C GLU A 77 5.69 -12.29 -11.18
N LEU A 78 6.41 -11.19 -11.07
CA LEU A 78 7.76 -11.08 -11.61
C LEU A 78 8.70 -12.10 -10.95
N ALA A 79 8.61 -12.24 -9.63
CA ALA A 79 9.43 -13.21 -8.90
C ALA A 79 9.12 -14.64 -9.34
N GLU A 80 7.84 -14.96 -9.53
CA GLU A 80 7.41 -16.27 -10.00
C GLU A 80 7.91 -16.57 -11.42
N LEU A 81 7.81 -15.58 -12.31
CA LEU A 81 8.29 -15.71 -13.67
C LEU A 81 9.80 -15.88 -13.73
N ARG A 82 10.54 -15.14 -12.89
CA ARG A 82 11.99 -15.29 -12.81
C ARG A 82 12.38 -16.67 -12.33
N ARG A 83 11.66 -17.18 -11.33
CA ARG A 83 11.89 -18.54 -10.83
C ARG A 83 11.64 -19.58 -11.92
N ALA A 84 10.50 -19.47 -12.61
CA ALA A 84 10.15 -20.37 -13.69
C ALA A 84 11.21 -20.33 -14.81
N ASN A 85 11.69 -19.11 -15.12
CA ASN A 85 12.72 -18.94 -16.14
C ASN A 85 14.05 -19.60 -15.73
N GLU A 86 14.44 -19.47 -14.47
CA GLU A 86 15.64 -20.13 -13.96
C GLU A 86 15.52 -21.65 -14.01
N ILE A 87 14.36 -22.19 -13.66
CA ILE A 87 14.10 -23.63 -13.73
C ILE A 87 14.19 -24.09 -15.18
N LEU A 88 13.59 -23.36 -16.11
CA LEU A 88 13.63 -23.68 -17.53
C LEU A 88 15.05 -23.63 -18.08
N LYS A 89 15.84 -22.63 -17.69
CA LYS A 89 17.24 -22.53 -18.10
C LYS A 89 18.05 -23.72 -17.60
N SER A 90 17.86 -24.10 -16.33
CA SER A 90 18.55 -25.24 -15.76
C SER A 90 18.15 -26.54 -16.47
N ALA A 91 16.86 -26.72 -16.74
CA ALA A 91 16.37 -27.89 -17.46
C ALA A 91 16.92 -27.93 -18.88
N SER A 92 16.94 -26.78 -19.57
CA SER A 92 17.47 -26.69 -20.93
C SER A 92 18.97 -27.03 -20.97
N ALA A 93 19.72 -26.52 -20.01
CA ALA A 93 21.16 -26.83 -19.91
C ALA A 93 21.39 -28.32 -19.66
N PHE A 94 20.57 -28.91 -18.79
CA PHE A 94 20.62 -30.33 -18.51
C PHE A 94 20.34 -31.16 -19.78
N PHE A 95 19.28 -30.85 -20.48
CA PHE A 95 18.93 -31.58 -21.69
C PHE A 95 19.96 -31.38 -22.79
N ALA A 96 20.50 -30.19 -22.95
CA ALA A 96 21.55 -29.94 -23.92
C ALA A 96 22.78 -30.77 -23.62
N ALA A 97 23.15 -30.85 -22.34
CA ALA A 97 24.30 -31.69 -21.93
C ALA A 97 24.04 -33.17 -22.21
N GLU A 98 22.81 -33.63 -21.99
CA GLU A 98 22.44 -35.03 -22.27
C GLU A 98 22.49 -35.34 -23.77
N LEU A 99 22.05 -34.39 -24.61
CA LEU A 99 22.08 -34.57 -26.05
C LEU A 99 23.48 -34.53 -26.64
N ASP A 100 24.38 -33.73 -26.03
CA ASP A 100 25.78 -33.64 -26.48
C ASP A 100 26.66 -34.73 -25.89
N ARG A 101 26.11 -35.55 -25.03
CA ARG A 101 26.85 -36.60 -24.36
C ARG A 101 27.32 -37.61 -25.40
N PRO A 102 28.62 -37.88 -25.48
CA PRO A 102 29.10 -38.86 -26.43
C PRO A 102 28.57 -40.24 -26.11
N THR A 103 28.05 -40.89 -27.12
CA THR A 103 27.61 -42.28 -26.98
C THR A 103 28.85 -43.18 -26.95
N THR A 104 29.06 -43.76 -25.81
CA THR A 104 30.11 -44.77 -25.67
C THR A 104 29.49 -46.15 -25.82
N LYS A 105 30.14 -46.93 -26.55
CA LYS A 105 29.80 -48.32 -26.63
C LYS A 105 30.72 -49.18 -25.82
#